data_8870211386862ccdacabdb7160b8ffe2
#
_entry.id   8870211386862ccdacabdb7160b8ffe2
#
_cell.length_a   1.000
_cell.length_b   1.000
_cell.length_c   1.000
_cell.angle_alpha   90.00
_cell.angle_beta   90.00
_cell.angle_gamma   90.00
#
_symmetry.space_group_name_H-M   'P 1'
#
loop_
_entity.id
_entity.type
_entity.pdbx_description
1 polymer ?
#
loop_
_entity_poly.entity_id
_entity_poly.type
_entity_poly.pdbx_seq_one_letter_code
_entity_poly.pdbx_strand_id
1 'polypeptide(L)'
;MSEKQNAPLPQGTVVYACSGCSDAGELADRIARQLTREGAAEMSCLAGIGGRVKPLVNKAASAERILAIDGCPLNCTRHTLDLAGFKNFTHLELHTLGFRKNSAR
;
A
#
# COMPACT_ATOMS: atom_id res chain seq x y z
N MET A 1 18.70 -8.30 -12.37
CA MET A 1 18.13 -8.32 -12.71
C MET A 1 17.77 -8.43 -13.01
N SER A 2 17.82 -8.58 -13.08
CA SER A 2 17.23 -8.55 -13.61
C SER A 2 16.49 -8.70 -13.86
N GLU A 3 16.47 -8.97 -14.05
CA GLU A 3 15.65 -8.97 -14.47
C GLU A 3 14.70 -8.86 -14.27
N LYS A 4 14.62 -8.81 -13.87
CA LYS A 4 13.77 -8.53 -13.82
C LYS A 4 13.12 -8.04 -14.30
N GLN A 5 13.18 -7.87 -14.62
CA GLN A 5 12.83 -7.21 -15.18
C GLN A 5 12.04 -7.11 -15.85
N ASN A 6 11.93 -7.37 -16.11
CA ASN A 6 11.10 -7.26 -16.89
C ASN A 6 10.02 -6.84 -16.71
N ALA A 7 9.96 -6.41 -16.02
CA ALA A 7 8.71 -6.13 -15.60
C ALA A 7 8.16 -5.04 -16.33
N PRO A 8 7.15 -5.24 -16.91
CA PRO A 8 6.51 -4.20 -17.62
C PRO A 8 5.71 -3.33 -16.73
N LEU A 9 6.09 -3.23 -15.48
CA LEU A 9 5.26 -2.44 -14.67
C LEU A 9 5.65 -1.06 -14.71
N PRO A 10 4.73 -0.16 -14.48
CA PRO A 10 5.11 1.21 -14.30
C PRO A 10 6.15 1.19 -13.23
N GLN A 11 7.35 1.36 -13.63
CA GLN A 11 8.43 1.53 -12.73
C GLN A 11 8.07 2.62 -11.79
N GLY A 12 8.42 2.46 -10.56
CA GLY A 12 8.17 3.50 -9.59
C GLY A 12 6.80 3.48 -8.93
N THR A 13 6.03 2.41 -9.14
CA THR A 13 4.80 2.24 -8.36
C THR A 13 5.14 1.64 -7.01
N VAL A 14 4.76 2.35 -5.95
CA VAL A 14 4.96 1.90 -4.59
C VAL A 14 3.59 1.63 -3.97
N VAL A 15 3.43 0.48 -3.33
CA VAL A 15 2.15 0.10 -2.76
C VAL A 15 2.23 0.06 -1.24
N TYR A 16 1.20 0.57 -0.61
CA TYR A 16 1.05 0.56 0.85
C TYR A 16 -0.26 -0.13 1.19
N ALA A 17 -0.25 -0.88 2.27
CA ALA A 17 -1.44 -1.59 2.74
C ALA A 17 -1.61 -1.33 4.22
N CYS A 18 -2.86 -1.37 4.67
CA CYS A 18 -3.14 -1.24 6.08
C CYS A 18 -2.65 -2.48 6.82
N SER A 19 -2.61 -2.39 8.14
CA SER A 19 -2.13 -3.46 8.97
C SER A 19 -3.11 -4.62 8.99
N GLY A 20 -2.61 -5.81 9.23
CA GLY A 20 -3.40 -7.02 9.20
C GLY A 20 -4.13 -7.36 10.49
N CYS A 21 -4.59 -6.36 11.24
CA CYS A 21 -5.27 -6.63 12.51
C CYS A 21 -6.71 -7.14 12.35
N SER A 22 -7.18 -7.23 11.11
CA SER A 22 -8.47 -7.84 10.79
C SER A 22 -8.30 -8.65 9.53
N ASP A 23 -9.29 -9.47 9.18
CA ASP A 23 -9.21 -10.25 7.96
C ASP A 23 -9.19 -9.36 6.71
N ALA A 24 -9.90 -8.24 6.74
CA ALA A 24 -9.84 -7.30 5.62
C ALA A 24 -8.47 -6.64 5.53
N GLY A 25 -7.86 -6.33 6.67
CA GLY A 25 -6.50 -5.79 6.68
C GLY A 25 -5.49 -6.81 6.21
N GLU A 26 -5.68 -8.06 6.59
CA GLU A 26 -4.81 -9.13 6.11
C GLU A 26 -4.90 -9.26 4.60
N LEU A 27 -6.12 -9.17 4.04
CA LEU A 27 -6.29 -9.25 2.60
C LEU A 27 -5.56 -8.11 1.90
N ALA A 28 -5.66 -6.90 2.43
CA ALA A 28 -4.96 -5.75 1.86
C ALA A 28 -3.45 -5.99 1.85
N ASP A 29 -2.92 -6.49 2.94
CA ASP A 29 -1.50 -6.81 3.06
C ASP A 29 -1.09 -7.88 2.05
N ARG A 30 -1.91 -8.92 1.89
CA ARG A 30 -1.61 -10.01 0.97
C ARG A 30 -1.64 -9.55 -0.48
N ILE A 31 -2.55 -8.65 -0.82
CA ILE A 31 -2.60 -8.08 -2.17
C ILE A 31 -1.32 -7.30 -2.45
N ALA A 32 -0.89 -6.46 -1.51
CA ALA A 32 0.33 -5.69 -1.70
C ALA A 32 1.55 -6.60 -1.88
N ARG A 33 1.62 -7.67 -1.10
CA ARG A 33 2.72 -8.64 -1.22
C ARG A 33 2.67 -9.36 -2.55
N GLN A 34 1.48 -9.71 -3.02
CA GLN A 34 1.33 -10.39 -4.29
C GLN A 34 1.78 -9.49 -5.44
N LEU A 35 1.37 -8.22 -5.41
CA LEU A 35 1.81 -7.27 -6.43
C LEU A 35 3.32 -7.14 -6.47
N THR A 36 3.94 -7.16 -5.29
CA THR A 36 5.40 -7.08 -5.21
C THR A 36 6.04 -8.32 -5.81
N ARG A 37 5.51 -9.50 -5.49
CA ARG A 37 6.07 -10.74 -6.03
C ARG A 37 5.92 -10.82 -7.54
N GLU A 38 4.86 -10.25 -8.07
CA GLU A 38 4.62 -10.26 -9.51
C GLU A 38 5.36 -9.14 -10.24
N GLY A 39 6.05 -8.30 -9.50
CA GLY A 39 6.75 -7.18 -10.11
C GLY A 39 5.85 -6.02 -10.49
N ALA A 40 4.58 -6.03 -10.05
CA ALA A 40 3.63 -5.00 -10.43
C ALA A 40 3.82 -3.71 -9.65
N ALA A 41 4.36 -3.82 -8.46
CA ALA A 41 4.60 -2.66 -7.60
C ALA A 41 5.66 -3.07 -6.60
N GLU A 42 6.10 -2.13 -5.81
CA GLU A 42 7.02 -2.44 -4.72
C GLU A 42 6.35 -2.04 -3.42
N MET A 43 6.18 -3.00 -2.53
CA MET A 43 5.57 -2.73 -1.24
C MET A 43 6.55 -1.99 -0.35
N SER A 44 6.08 -0.94 0.31
CA SER A 44 6.89 -0.21 1.26
C SER A 44 6.17 -0.12 2.59
N CYS A 45 6.85 0.43 3.58
CA CYS A 45 6.42 0.35 4.96
C CYS A 45 5.53 1.52 5.34
N LEU A 46 4.26 1.24 5.58
CA LEU A 46 3.32 2.27 5.97
C LEU A 46 3.66 2.85 7.34
N ALA A 47 4.13 2.01 8.25
CA ALA A 47 4.52 2.49 9.57
C ALA A 47 5.64 3.52 9.48
N GLY A 48 6.55 3.34 8.51
CA GLY A 48 7.62 4.30 8.29
C GLY A 48 7.12 5.63 7.81
N ILE A 49 6.04 5.64 7.03
CA ILE A 49 5.41 6.89 6.63
C ILE A 49 4.78 7.55 7.85
N GLY A 50 4.08 6.78 8.68
CA GLY A 50 3.46 7.31 9.88
C GLY A 50 4.47 7.90 10.85
N GLY A 51 5.63 7.26 10.97
CA GLY A 51 6.69 7.72 11.85
C GLY A 51 7.61 8.75 11.24
N ARG A 52 7.40 9.12 9.99
CA ARG A 52 8.23 10.08 9.25
C ARG A 52 9.68 9.62 9.17
N VAL A 53 9.88 8.31 8.97
CA VAL A 53 11.21 7.74 8.82
C VAL A 53 11.77 8.17 7.48
N LYS A 54 12.85 8.94 7.51
CA LYS A 54 13.27 9.72 6.34
C LYS A 54 13.50 8.91 5.07
N PRO A 55 14.22 7.78 5.09
CA PRO A 55 14.39 7.02 3.85
C PRO A 55 13.06 6.53 3.27
N LEU A 56 12.09 6.22 4.13
CA LEU A 56 10.80 5.72 3.67
C LEU A 56 9.93 6.85 3.14
N VAL A 57 10.00 8.02 3.77
CA VAL A 57 9.31 9.20 3.25
C VAL A 57 9.90 9.60 1.90
N ASN A 58 11.23 9.55 1.77
CA ASN A 58 11.88 9.86 0.50
C ASN A 58 11.47 8.89 -0.59
N LYS A 59 11.31 7.61 -0.24
CA LYS A 59 10.86 6.63 -1.22
C LYS A 59 9.47 6.96 -1.74
N ALA A 60 8.56 7.34 -0.86
CA ALA A 60 7.23 7.74 -1.27
C ALA A 60 7.26 9.00 -2.13
N ALA A 61 8.09 9.95 -1.75
CA ALA A 61 8.18 11.22 -2.48
C ALA A 61 8.73 11.03 -3.89
N SER A 62 9.59 10.03 -4.09
CA SER A 62 10.17 9.78 -5.41
C SER A 62 9.39 8.77 -6.23
N ALA A 63 8.32 8.19 -5.68
CA ALA A 63 7.53 7.23 -6.42
C ALA A 63 6.76 7.92 -7.54
N GLU A 64 6.70 7.29 -8.70
CA GLU A 64 5.90 7.83 -9.79
C GLU A 64 4.43 7.65 -9.53
N ARG A 65 4.07 6.56 -8.85
CA ARG A 65 2.69 6.27 -8.49
C ARG A 65 2.67 5.66 -7.11
N ILE A 66 1.62 5.98 -6.38
CA ILE A 66 1.39 5.38 -5.07
C ILE A 66 0.03 4.70 -5.14
N LEU A 67 -0.01 3.44 -4.71
CA LEU A 67 -1.25 2.69 -4.57
C LEU A 67 -1.46 2.44 -3.09
N ALA A 68 -2.59 2.91 -2.57
CA ALA A 68 -2.95 2.74 -1.17
C ALA A 68 -4.10 1.74 -1.09
N ILE A 69 -3.93 0.67 -0.34
CA ILE A 69 -4.95 -0.38 -0.20
C ILE A 69 -5.43 -0.40 1.23
N ASP A 70 -6.72 -0.16 1.41
CA ASP A 70 -7.36 -0.23 2.72
C ASP A 70 -8.42 -1.32 2.72
N GLY A 71 -8.42 -2.13 3.77
CA GLY A 71 -9.36 -3.23 3.87
C GLY A 71 -10.68 -2.83 4.45
N CYS A 72 -10.69 -1.95 5.43
CA CYS A 72 -11.92 -1.59 6.14
C CYS A 72 -12.19 -0.09 6.03
N PRO A 73 -13.39 0.36 6.46
CA PRO A 73 -13.76 1.77 6.30
C PRO A 73 -12.93 2.77 7.09
N LEU A 74 -12.07 2.31 7.98
CA LEU A 74 -11.23 3.25 8.73
C LEU A 74 -10.18 3.91 7.86
N ASN A 75 -9.81 3.27 6.73
CA ASN A 75 -8.92 3.86 5.73
C ASN A 75 -7.60 4.35 6.32
N CYS A 76 -6.96 3.50 7.11
CA CYS A 76 -5.73 3.89 7.78
C CYS A 76 -4.61 4.21 6.82
N THR A 77 -4.53 3.49 5.69
CA THR A 77 -3.49 3.76 4.70
C THR A 77 -3.67 5.15 4.11
N ARG A 78 -4.89 5.46 3.69
CA ARG A 78 -5.18 6.78 3.13
C ARG A 78 -4.86 7.88 4.13
N HIS A 79 -5.31 7.72 5.37
CA HIS A 79 -5.08 8.75 6.37
C HIS A 79 -3.59 8.93 6.68
N THR A 80 -2.85 7.82 6.74
CA THR A 80 -1.42 7.90 7.03
C THR A 80 -0.67 8.66 5.93
N LEU A 81 -0.97 8.34 4.67
CA LEU A 81 -0.34 9.05 3.55
C LEU A 81 -0.74 10.51 3.54
N ASP A 82 -2.02 10.78 3.76
CA ASP A 82 -2.54 12.13 3.72
C ASP A 82 -1.89 13.01 4.79
N LEU A 83 -1.78 12.49 6.00
CA LEU A 83 -1.16 13.24 7.09
C LEU A 83 0.32 13.50 6.85
N ALA A 84 0.97 12.63 6.08
CA ALA A 84 2.37 12.82 5.74
C ALA A 84 2.56 13.78 4.56
N GLY A 85 1.47 14.27 3.98
CA GLY A 85 1.54 15.22 2.89
C GLY A 85 1.42 14.62 1.50
N PHE A 86 1.20 13.31 1.40
CA PHE A 86 1.05 12.65 0.11
C PHE A 86 -0.42 12.64 -0.26
N LYS A 87 -0.79 13.48 -1.22
CA LYS A 87 -2.21 13.67 -1.58
C LYS A 87 -2.58 13.01 -2.88
N ASN A 88 -1.61 12.64 -3.69
CA ASN A 88 -1.86 12.14 -5.02
C ASN A 88 -1.55 10.65 -5.10
N PHE A 89 -2.55 9.84 -4.83
CA PHE A 89 -2.40 8.39 -4.87
C PHE A 89 -3.70 7.75 -5.32
N THR A 90 -3.59 6.53 -5.84
CA THR A 90 -4.75 5.71 -6.16
C THR A 90 -5.17 4.98 -4.90
N HIS A 91 -6.44 5.02 -4.56
CA HIS A 91 -6.94 4.42 -3.34
C HIS A 91 -7.88 3.25 -3.66
N LEU A 92 -7.54 2.07 -3.19
CA LEU A 92 -8.35 0.88 -3.34
C LEU A 92 -8.96 0.53 -1.99
N GLU A 93 -10.28 0.59 -1.91
CA GLU A 93 -11.02 0.32 -0.68
C GLU A 93 -11.72 -1.01 -0.82
N LEU A 94 -11.21 -2.04 -0.17
CA LEU A 94 -11.75 -3.38 -0.35
C LEU A 94 -13.19 -3.51 0.14
N HIS A 95 -13.54 -2.76 1.20
CA HIS A 95 -14.89 -2.85 1.73
C HIS A 95 -15.94 -2.36 0.72
N THR A 96 -15.57 -1.48 -0.19
CA THR A 96 -16.51 -1.02 -1.21
C THR A 96 -16.69 -2.04 -2.33
N LEU A 97 -15.81 -3.04 -2.38
CA LEU A 97 -15.86 -4.09 -3.37
C LEU A 97 -16.56 -5.35 -2.84
N GLY A 98 -17.16 -5.25 -1.65
CA GLY A 98 -17.87 -6.38 -1.08
C GLY A 98 -17.11 -7.16 -0.03
N PHE A 99 -15.85 -6.81 0.22
CA PHE A 99 -15.09 -7.48 1.25
C PHE A 99 -15.42 -6.82 2.59
N ARG A 100 -15.86 -7.62 3.54
CA ARG A 100 -16.28 -7.09 4.82
C ARG A 100 -15.23 -7.37 5.87
N LYS A 101 -15.10 -6.43 6.79
CA LYS A 101 -14.26 -6.62 7.93
C LYS A 101 -15.01 -7.49 8.94
N ASN A 102 -14.47 -8.67 9.19
CA ASN A 102 -14.93 -9.49 10.29
C ASN A 102 -14.05 -9.22 11.49
N SER A 103 -14.48 -9.67 12.64
CA SER A 103 -13.64 -9.54 13.81
C SER A 103 -12.35 -10.25 13.56
N ALA A 104 -11.27 -9.69 14.06
CA ALA A 104 -9.99 -10.37 14.05
C ALA A 104 -10.12 -11.64 14.87
N ARG A 105 -9.55 -12.69 14.39
CA ARG A 105 -9.66 -13.97 15.07
C ARG A 105 -8.42 -14.29 15.82
#